data_fb60abb900b8aa544d66c66ac4056464
#
_entry.id   fb60abb900b8aa544d66c66ac4056464
#
_cell.length_a   1.000
_cell.length_b   1.000
_cell.length_c   1.000
_cell.angle_alpha   90.00
_cell.angle_beta   90.00
_cell.angle_gamma   90.00
#
_symmetry.space_group_name_H-M   'P 1'
#
loop_
_entity.id
_entity.type
_entity.pdbx_description
1 polymer ?
#
loop_
_entity_poly.entity_id
_entity_poly.type
_entity_poly.pdbx_seq_one_letter_code
_entity_poly.pdbx_strand_id
1 'polypeptide(L)'
;MRYAEGPSAHCDIHVGAAVPLVWELVTDILLPARFSPELRRAAWLDGADGPRVGARFEGHNHHRLLGEWRTVSYVTELEDAGERRVFAWAVTDADGRFGGPAPDPARPMAAWRYELTAEDGGTRLRQSARLGPARSGVSLTLDRRPDREEEIVATRLEELRTGMGETLAGIKSLAERGA
;
A
#
# COMPACT_ATOMS: atom_id res chain seq x y z
N MET A 1 -5.76 20.69 -2.27
CA MET A 1 -4.77 19.59 -2.45
C MET A 1 -5.03 18.94 -3.80
N ARG A 2 -4.05 18.95 -4.69
CA ARG A 2 -4.19 18.45 -6.06
C ARG A 2 -3.53 17.09 -6.23
N TYR A 3 -4.05 16.28 -7.14
CA TYR A 3 -3.48 14.96 -7.44
C TYR A 3 -2.02 15.06 -7.92
N ALA A 4 -1.69 16.05 -8.73
CA ALA A 4 -0.33 16.29 -9.22
C ALA A 4 0.70 16.63 -8.13
N GLU A 5 0.26 17.05 -6.95
CA GLU A 5 1.12 17.35 -5.79
C GLU A 5 1.56 16.09 -5.03
N GLY A 6 1.05 14.92 -5.41
CA GLY A 6 1.34 13.64 -4.75
C GLY A 6 0.75 13.58 -3.34
N PRO A 7 -0.58 13.72 -3.21
CA PRO A 7 -1.23 13.69 -1.91
C PRO A 7 -1.02 12.36 -1.21
N SER A 8 -0.92 12.38 0.12
CA SER A 8 -0.60 11.21 0.92
C SER A 8 -1.51 11.06 2.13
N ALA A 9 -1.64 9.83 2.60
CA ALA A 9 -2.30 9.47 3.84
C ALA A 9 -1.42 8.50 4.63
N HIS A 10 -1.60 8.45 5.94
CA HIS A 10 -0.96 7.46 6.79
C HIS A 10 -1.85 7.11 7.98
N CYS A 11 -1.59 5.94 8.55
CA CYS A 11 -2.13 5.48 9.82
C CYS A 11 -1.02 4.88 10.66
N ASP A 12 -1.15 5.00 11.97
CA ASP A 12 -0.23 4.45 12.98
C ASP A 12 -1.01 3.60 13.97
N ILE A 13 -0.37 2.54 14.46
CA ILE A 13 -0.90 1.73 15.56
C ILE A 13 0.26 1.22 16.44
N HIS A 14 0.03 1.11 17.73
CA HIS A 14 0.91 0.37 18.63
C HIS A 14 0.50 -1.10 18.64
N VAL A 15 1.49 -2.00 18.44
CA VAL A 15 1.33 -3.46 18.45
C VAL A 15 2.12 -4.01 19.65
N GLY A 16 1.46 -4.70 20.57
CA GLY A 16 2.07 -5.30 21.76
C GLY A 16 2.88 -6.57 21.43
N ALA A 17 3.71 -6.51 20.39
CA ALA A 17 4.57 -7.58 19.94
C ALA A 17 5.92 -7.03 19.45
N ALA A 18 6.96 -7.84 19.51
CA ALA A 18 8.32 -7.46 19.11
C ALA A 18 8.40 -7.16 17.59
N VAL A 19 9.28 -6.22 17.21
CA VAL A 19 9.50 -5.81 15.81
C VAL A 19 9.70 -6.99 14.85
N PRO A 20 10.50 -8.04 15.16
CA PRO A 20 10.66 -9.17 14.23
C PRO A 20 9.35 -9.89 13.90
N LEU A 21 8.47 -10.10 14.87
CA LEU A 21 7.18 -10.75 14.64
C LEU A 21 6.25 -9.91 13.77
N VAL A 22 6.18 -8.59 14.03
CA VAL A 22 5.39 -7.68 13.22
C VAL A 22 5.96 -7.56 11.80
N TRP A 23 7.31 -7.63 11.68
CA TRP A 23 8.00 -7.60 10.38
C TRP A 23 7.63 -8.77 9.48
N GLU A 24 7.57 -9.99 10.02
CA GLU A 24 7.13 -11.17 9.26
C GLU A 24 5.71 -10.98 8.70
N LEU A 25 4.83 -10.35 9.46
CA LEU A 25 3.45 -10.10 9.03
C LEU A 25 3.36 -9.03 7.93
N VAL A 26 4.09 -7.91 8.06
CA VAL A 26 4.00 -6.82 7.07
C VAL A 26 4.71 -7.14 5.77
N THR A 27 5.67 -8.06 5.76
CA THR A 27 6.38 -8.52 4.57
C THR A 27 5.69 -9.69 3.86
N ASP A 28 4.67 -10.28 4.46
CA ASP A 28 3.77 -11.21 3.79
C ASP A 28 2.78 -10.43 2.89
N ILE A 29 3.07 -10.37 1.59
CA ILE A 29 2.23 -9.67 0.61
C ILE A 29 0.83 -10.26 0.47
N LEU A 30 0.58 -11.48 0.96
CA LEU A 30 -0.74 -12.12 0.94
C LEU A 30 -1.61 -11.65 2.10
N LEU A 31 -0.99 -11.23 3.18
CA LEU A 31 -1.70 -10.89 4.42
C LEU A 31 -2.69 -9.72 4.25
N PRO A 32 -2.35 -8.60 3.57
CA PRO A 32 -3.29 -7.49 3.41
C PRO A 32 -4.60 -7.87 2.72
N ALA A 33 -4.62 -8.87 1.84
CA ALA A 33 -5.84 -9.33 1.19
C ALA A 33 -6.89 -9.91 2.16
N ARG A 34 -6.50 -10.24 3.39
CA ARG A 34 -7.40 -10.72 4.45
C ARG A 34 -8.19 -9.59 5.12
N PHE A 35 -7.71 -8.36 5.03
CA PHE A 35 -8.20 -7.20 5.77
C PHE A 35 -8.56 -6.02 4.88
N SER A 36 -7.87 -5.87 3.74
CA SER A 36 -8.10 -4.76 2.82
C SER A 36 -9.50 -4.85 2.18
N PRO A 37 -10.24 -3.75 2.09
CA PRO A 37 -11.50 -3.71 1.35
C PRO A 37 -11.29 -3.78 -0.17
N GLU A 38 -10.08 -3.48 -0.68
CA GLU A 38 -9.78 -3.42 -2.12
C GLU A 38 -8.93 -4.60 -2.61
N LEU A 39 -7.82 -4.93 -1.95
CA LEU A 39 -6.92 -6.01 -2.37
C LEU A 39 -7.58 -7.38 -2.11
N ARG A 40 -7.67 -8.21 -3.15
CA ARG A 40 -8.28 -9.55 -3.09
C ARG A 40 -7.25 -10.65 -3.10
N ARG A 41 -6.15 -10.46 -3.83
CA ARG A 41 -5.09 -11.44 -4.00
C ARG A 41 -3.79 -10.75 -4.36
N ALA A 42 -2.67 -11.31 -3.91
CA ALA A 42 -1.33 -10.93 -4.36
C ALA A 42 -0.51 -12.20 -4.66
N ALA A 43 0.52 -12.05 -5.49
CA ALA A 43 1.48 -13.13 -5.77
C ALA A 43 2.82 -12.53 -6.18
N TRP A 44 3.92 -13.13 -5.72
CA TRP A 44 5.25 -12.80 -6.22
C TRP A 44 5.39 -13.17 -7.69
N LEU A 45 6.18 -12.40 -8.43
CA LEU A 45 6.48 -12.60 -9.84
C LEU A 45 7.94 -13.02 -10.01
N ASP A 46 8.27 -13.52 -11.21
CA ASP A 46 9.65 -13.80 -11.65
C ASP A 46 10.40 -14.78 -10.73
N GLY A 47 9.68 -15.70 -10.09
CA GLY A 47 10.27 -16.69 -9.20
C GLY A 47 10.73 -16.09 -7.85
N ALA A 48 10.32 -14.89 -7.49
CA ALA A 48 10.56 -14.36 -6.16
C ALA A 48 9.72 -15.12 -5.13
N ASP A 49 10.29 -15.34 -3.94
CA ASP A 49 9.70 -16.04 -2.81
C ASP A 49 9.62 -15.17 -1.54
N GLY A 50 10.04 -13.91 -1.66
CA GLY A 50 10.04 -12.96 -0.56
C GLY A 50 10.48 -11.56 -0.97
N PRO A 51 10.44 -10.60 -0.03
CA PRO A 51 10.78 -9.22 -0.30
C PRO A 51 12.29 -9.05 -0.52
N ARG A 52 12.66 -8.39 -1.61
CA ARG A 52 13.98 -7.85 -1.90
C ARG A 52 13.82 -6.63 -2.79
N VAL A 53 14.71 -5.65 -2.70
CA VAL A 53 14.67 -4.48 -3.57
C VAL A 53 14.73 -4.93 -5.03
N GLY A 54 13.82 -4.41 -5.85
CA GLY A 54 13.62 -4.78 -7.25
C GLY A 54 12.73 -6.02 -7.47
N ALA A 55 12.39 -6.80 -6.44
CA ALA A 55 11.39 -7.87 -6.58
C ALA A 55 10.03 -7.29 -6.96
N ARG A 56 9.25 -8.06 -7.73
CA ARG A 56 7.94 -7.67 -8.20
C ARG A 56 6.87 -8.60 -7.66
N PHE A 57 5.68 -8.04 -7.43
CA PHE A 57 4.49 -8.82 -7.13
C PHE A 57 3.26 -8.21 -7.81
N GLU A 58 2.32 -9.05 -8.19
CA GLU A 58 1.03 -8.62 -8.69
C GLU A 58 0.01 -8.48 -7.57
N GLY A 59 -0.95 -7.57 -7.75
CA GLY A 59 -2.12 -7.43 -6.91
C GLY A 59 -3.38 -7.44 -7.77
N HIS A 60 -4.39 -8.19 -7.32
CA HIS A 60 -5.73 -8.17 -7.89
C HIS A 60 -6.65 -7.39 -6.96
N ASN A 61 -7.25 -6.34 -7.47
CA ASN A 61 -8.01 -5.38 -6.69
C ASN A 61 -9.44 -5.29 -7.18
N HIS A 62 -10.34 -4.86 -6.30
CA HIS A 62 -11.73 -4.57 -6.62
C HIS A 62 -12.18 -3.31 -5.88
N HIS A 63 -12.89 -2.44 -6.58
CA HIS A 63 -13.56 -1.29 -5.98
C HIS A 63 -14.98 -1.16 -6.56
N ARG A 64 -15.94 -0.79 -5.72
CA ARG A 64 -17.37 -0.74 -6.10
C ARG A 64 -17.68 0.12 -7.35
N LEU A 65 -16.91 1.18 -7.58
CA LEU A 65 -17.10 2.10 -8.70
C LEU A 65 -16.19 1.79 -9.90
N LEU A 66 -15.01 1.19 -9.66
CA LEU A 66 -14.01 0.92 -10.69
C LEU A 66 -14.07 -0.52 -11.21
N GLY A 67 -14.72 -1.43 -10.46
CA GLY A 67 -14.65 -2.86 -10.74
C GLY A 67 -13.28 -3.44 -10.40
N GLU A 68 -12.86 -4.46 -11.12
CA GLU A 68 -11.60 -5.17 -10.93
C GLU A 68 -10.47 -4.55 -11.73
N TRP A 69 -9.25 -4.57 -11.16
CA TRP A 69 -8.02 -4.23 -11.88
C TRP A 69 -6.82 -4.97 -11.28
N ARG A 70 -5.79 -5.10 -12.10
CA ARG A 70 -4.52 -5.71 -11.73
C ARG A 70 -3.42 -4.66 -11.64
N THR A 71 -2.56 -4.82 -10.66
CA THR A 71 -1.36 -3.98 -10.46
C THR A 71 -0.11 -4.83 -10.51
N VAL A 72 1.01 -4.21 -10.89
CA VAL A 72 2.35 -4.73 -10.62
C VAL A 72 3.07 -3.77 -9.71
N SER A 73 3.55 -4.31 -8.61
CA SER A 73 4.29 -3.59 -7.58
C SER A 73 5.77 -3.95 -7.63
N TYR A 74 6.62 -2.96 -7.39
CA TYR A 74 8.07 -3.09 -7.36
C TYR A 74 8.56 -2.71 -5.97
N VAL A 75 9.26 -3.60 -5.28
CA VAL A 75 9.88 -3.29 -3.99
C VAL A 75 10.98 -2.24 -4.21
N THR A 76 10.82 -1.08 -3.61
CA THR A 76 11.72 0.09 -3.78
C THR A 76 12.64 0.31 -2.61
N GLU A 77 12.25 -0.14 -1.41
CA GLU A 77 13.04 -0.01 -0.20
C GLU A 77 12.79 -1.20 0.71
N LEU A 78 13.85 -1.73 1.28
CA LEU A 78 13.81 -2.79 2.27
C LEU A 78 14.94 -2.59 3.28
N GLU A 79 14.59 -2.23 4.50
CA GLU A 79 15.49 -2.17 5.65
C GLU A 79 15.04 -3.22 6.66
N ASP A 80 15.79 -4.29 6.80
CA ASP A 80 15.47 -5.42 7.68
C ASP A 80 16.53 -5.61 8.78
N ALA A 81 16.94 -4.53 9.41
CA ALA A 81 17.91 -4.59 10.48
C ALA A 81 17.65 -3.52 11.56
N GLY A 82 17.97 -3.88 12.81
CA GLY A 82 17.88 -2.96 13.92
C GLY A 82 16.46 -2.74 14.45
N GLU A 83 16.31 -1.65 15.18
CA GLU A 83 15.06 -1.27 15.87
C GLU A 83 14.06 -0.57 14.95
N ARG A 84 14.53 -0.10 13.77
CA ARG A 84 13.71 0.46 12.72
C ARG A 84 13.78 -0.40 11.47
N ARG A 85 12.62 -0.76 10.92
CA ARG A 85 12.52 -1.52 9.67
C ARG A 85 11.58 -0.84 8.70
N VAL A 86 11.88 -1.01 7.40
CA VAL A 86 11.09 -0.40 6.33
C VAL A 86 10.85 -1.39 5.22
N PHE A 87 9.60 -1.44 4.75
CA PHE A 87 9.21 -2.13 3.53
C PHE A 87 8.37 -1.18 2.66
N ALA A 88 8.88 -0.82 1.48
CA ALA A 88 8.19 0.09 0.58
C ALA A 88 8.15 -0.44 -0.87
N TRP A 89 7.09 -0.08 -1.58
CA TRP A 89 6.91 -0.48 -2.97
C TRP A 89 6.16 0.57 -3.79
N ALA A 90 6.46 0.60 -5.09
CA ALA A 90 5.83 1.41 -6.10
C ALA A 90 4.81 0.58 -6.87
N VAL A 91 3.58 1.07 -7.01
CA VAL A 91 2.48 0.38 -7.68
C VAL A 91 2.26 0.95 -9.06
N THR A 92 2.18 0.08 -10.07
CA THR A 92 1.92 0.45 -11.45
C THR A 92 0.65 -0.21 -11.98
N ASP A 93 0.05 0.39 -13.02
CA ASP A 93 -1.07 -0.18 -13.75
C ASP A 93 -0.56 -1.29 -14.68
N ALA A 94 -0.91 -2.54 -14.38
CA ALA A 94 -0.37 -3.69 -15.10
C ALA A 94 -0.87 -3.79 -16.55
N ASP A 95 -2.11 -3.37 -16.79
CA ASP A 95 -2.84 -3.63 -18.03
C ASP A 95 -3.21 -2.34 -18.80
N GLY A 96 -2.68 -1.19 -18.36
CA GLY A 96 -2.99 0.10 -18.98
C GLY A 96 -4.45 0.56 -18.79
N ARG A 97 -5.14 0.03 -17.78
CA ARG A 97 -6.55 0.27 -17.52
C ARG A 97 -6.90 1.75 -17.32
N PHE A 98 -5.98 2.50 -16.75
CA PHE A 98 -6.20 3.91 -16.39
C PHE A 98 -5.68 4.89 -17.45
N GLY A 99 -5.22 4.37 -18.61
CA GLY A 99 -4.84 5.19 -19.76
C GLY A 99 -3.53 5.95 -19.57
N GLY A 100 -2.56 5.34 -18.91
CA GLY A 100 -1.20 5.88 -18.73
C GLY A 100 -0.21 5.36 -19.77
N PRO A 101 1.04 5.86 -19.76
CA PRO A 101 2.17 5.26 -20.46
C PRO A 101 2.48 3.86 -19.90
N ALA A 102 3.44 3.17 -20.51
CA ALA A 102 3.94 1.88 -20.02
C ALA A 102 4.31 1.97 -18.52
N PRO A 103 4.11 0.88 -17.75
CA PRO A 103 4.42 0.85 -16.32
C PRO A 103 5.84 1.30 -16.02
N ASP A 104 6.00 2.30 -15.14
CA ASP A 104 7.28 2.84 -14.71
C ASP A 104 7.28 2.98 -13.17
N PRO A 105 8.10 2.20 -12.43
CA PRO A 105 8.17 2.28 -10.98
C PRO A 105 8.73 3.62 -10.46
N ALA A 106 9.44 4.39 -11.29
CA ALA A 106 9.89 5.74 -10.93
C ALA A 106 8.74 6.77 -11.00
N ARG A 107 7.66 6.44 -11.70
CA ARG A 107 6.45 7.25 -11.82
C ARG A 107 5.21 6.40 -11.52
N PRO A 108 5.07 5.89 -10.30
CA PRO A 108 4.00 4.97 -9.95
C PRO A 108 2.63 5.66 -9.90
N MET A 109 1.56 4.88 -9.96
CA MET A 109 0.22 5.37 -9.64
C MET A 109 -0.02 5.54 -8.14
N ALA A 110 0.73 4.80 -7.32
CA ALA A 110 0.81 4.97 -5.88
C ALA A 110 2.12 4.40 -5.35
N ALA A 111 2.61 4.94 -4.23
CA ALA A 111 3.70 4.37 -3.46
C ALA A 111 3.21 4.05 -2.05
N TRP A 112 3.55 2.86 -1.57
CA TRP A 112 3.19 2.38 -0.24
C TRP A 112 4.43 2.12 0.60
N ARG A 113 4.28 2.28 1.92
CA ARG A 113 5.36 2.07 2.87
C ARG A 113 4.83 1.58 4.21
N TYR A 114 5.45 0.53 4.73
CA TYR A 114 5.42 0.19 6.15
C TYR A 114 6.70 0.68 6.82
N GLU A 115 6.55 1.22 8.00
CA GLU A 115 7.66 1.58 8.88
C GLU A 115 7.37 1.05 10.29
N LEU A 116 8.33 0.30 10.84
CA LEU A 116 8.27 -0.27 12.17
C LEU A 116 9.36 0.35 13.02
N THR A 117 9.02 0.69 14.26
CA THR A 117 9.99 1.18 15.26
C THR A 117 9.69 0.51 16.59
N ALA A 118 10.72 0.06 17.31
CA ALA A 118 10.55 -0.44 18.66
C ALA A 118 10.04 0.69 19.58
N GLU A 119 9.02 0.41 20.37
CA GLU A 119 8.38 1.38 21.26
C GLU A 119 7.75 0.65 22.46
N ASP A 120 8.11 1.05 23.69
CA ASP A 120 7.46 0.68 24.96
C ASP A 120 6.96 -0.78 25.06
N GLY A 121 7.87 -1.75 24.91
CA GLY A 121 7.55 -3.18 25.00
C GLY A 121 6.83 -3.76 23.79
N GLY A 122 6.76 -3.04 22.69
CA GLY A 122 6.13 -3.46 21.45
C GLY A 122 6.71 -2.78 20.23
N THR A 123 5.87 -2.59 19.23
CA THR A 123 6.20 -2.01 17.94
C THR A 123 5.22 -0.90 17.59
N ARG A 124 5.72 0.28 17.25
CA ARG A 124 4.97 1.27 16.50
C ARG A 124 4.99 0.87 15.03
N LEU A 125 3.83 0.60 14.47
CA LEU A 125 3.64 0.28 13.07
C LEU A 125 2.93 1.43 12.36
N ARG A 126 3.59 2.00 11.33
CA ARG A 126 3.01 3.00 10.44
C ARG A 126 2.83 2.40 9.05
N GLN A 127 1.67 2.65 8.45
CA GLN A 127 1.43 2.44 7.02
C GLN A 127 1.15 3.79 6.37
N SER A 128 1.77 4.05 5.21
CA SER A 128 1.53 5.25 4.43
C SER A 128 1.33 4.93 2.96
N ALA A 129 0.55 5.78 2.29
CA ALA A 129 0.31 5.73 0.86
C ALA A 129 0.43 7.14 0.27
N ARG A 130 1.11 7.26 -0.87
CA ARG A 130 1.19 8.48 -1.69
C ARG A 130 0.59 8.20 -3.05
N LEU A 131 -0.30 9.06 -3.53
CA LEU A 131 -0.92 8.95 -4.85
C LEU A 131 -0.08 9.61 -5.94
N GLY A 132 -0.11 9.05 -7.14
CA GLY A 132 0.55 9.58 -8.32
C GLY A 132 2.07 9.36 -8.35
N PRO A 133 2.75 9.91 -9.38
CA PRO A 133 2.22 10.84 -10.39
C PRO A 133 1.50 10.19 -11.57
N ALA A 134 1.58 8.87 -11.77
CA ALA A 134 0.91 8.21 -12.89
C ALA A 134 -0.61 8.18 -12.71
N ARG A 135 -1.31 7.96 -13.81
CA ARG A 135 -2.76 7.83 -13.83
C ARG A 135 -3.24 6.63 -13.01
N SER A 136 -4.39 6.79 -12.39
CA SER A 136 -5.02 5.80 -11.53
C SER A 136 -6.55 5.89 -11.64
N GLY A 137 -7.28 5.13 -10.85
CA GLY A 137 -8.73 5.26 -10.73
C GLY A 137 -9.20 6.66 -10.37
N VAL A 138 -8.41 7.39 -9.58
CA VAL A 138 -8.68 8.82 -9.26
C VAL A 138 -8.68 9.66 -10.53
N SER A 139 -7.71 9.43 -11.43
CA SER A 139 -7.62 10.18 -12.71
C SER A 139 -8.86 10.01 -13.58
N LEU A 140 -9.47 8.82 -13.62
CA LEU A 140 -10.71 8.59 -14.37
C LEU A 140 -11.89 9.41 -13.80
N THR A 141 -11.90 9.64 -12.50
CA THR A 141 -12.93 10.47 -11.86
C THR A 141 -12.66 11.94 -12.11
N LEU A 142 -11.39 12.37 -12.06
CA LEU A 142 -10.97 13.73 -12.35
C LEU A 142 -11.25 14.13 -13.81
N ASP A 143 -11.05 13.24 -14.77
CA ASP A 143 -11.38 13.48 -16.19
C ASP A 143 -12.88 13.84 -16.38
N ARG A 144 -13.76 13.26 -15.57
CA ARG A 144 -15.21 13.51 -15.62
C ARG A 144 -15.64 14.74 -14.83
N ARG A 145 -14.93 15.07 -13.76
CA ARG A 145 -15.27 16.12 -12.79
C ARG A 145 -14.03 16.90 -12.35
N PRO A 146 -13.36 17.60 -13.29
CA PRO A 146 -12.15 18.35 -12.97
C PRO A 146 -12.41 19.52 -11.99
N ASP A 147 -13.63 20.01 -11.95
CA ASP A 147 -14.11 21.06 -11.05
C ASP A 147 -14.14 20.61 -9.57
N ARG A 148 -14.06 19.30 -9.30
CA ARG A 148 -14.16 18.71 -7.94
C ARG A 148 -12.88 18.01 -7.51
N GLU A 149 -11.72 18.40 -8.02
CA GLU A 149 -10.45 17.71 -7.76
C GLU A 149 -10.16 17.57 -6.25
N GLU A 150 -10.28 18.65 -5.50
CA GLU A 150 -9.98 18.61 -4.05
C GLU A 150 -10.88 17.65 -3.28
N GLU A 151 -12.15 17.61 -3.60
CA GLU A 151 -13.11 16.69 -2.98
C GLU A 151 -12.82 15.24 -3.35
N ILE A 152 -12.54 14.96 -4.61
CA ILE A 152 -12.23 13.62 -5.12
C ILE A 152 -10.96 13.09 -4.44
N VAL A 153 -9.91 13.91 -4.37
CA VAL A 153 -8.66 13.55 -3.71
C VAL A 153 -8.87 13.33 -2.21
N ALA A 154 -9.61 14.21 -1.54
CA ALA A 154 -9.89 14.06 -0.11
C ALA A 154 -10.68 12.78 0.19
N THR A 155 -11.70 12.48 -0.62
CA THR A 155 -12.47 11.23 -0.51
C THR A 155 -11.57 10.00 -0.67
N ARG A 156 -10.69 10.02 -1.68
CA ARG A 156 -9.77 8.90 -1.89
C ARG A 156 -8.79 8.71 -0.73
N LEU A 157 -8.26 9.78 -0.17
CA LEU A 157 -7.37 9.69 0.99
C LEU A 157 -8.09 9.13 2.23
N GLU A 158 -9.37 9.44 2.40
CA GLU A 158 -10.16 8.89 3.50
C GLU A 158 -10.45 7.39 3.32
N GLU A 159 -10.78 6.95 2.09
CA GLU A 159 -10.89 5.53 1.76
C GLU A 159 -9.58 4.77 2.05
N LEU A 160 -8.44 5.37 1.70
CA LEU A 160 -7.12 4.79 1.99
C LEU A 160 -6.86 4.71 3.51
N ARG A 161 -7.20 5.74 4.29
CA ARG A 161 -7.06 5.68 5.76
C ARG A 161 -7.92 4.58 6.37
N THR A 162 -9.16 4.45 5.92
CA THR A 162 -10.05 3.38 6.37
C THR A 162 -9.44 2.00 6.09
N GLY A 163 -9.02 1.73 4.86
CA GLY A 163 -8.41 0.45 4.49
C GLY A 163 -7.09 0.16 5.20
N MET A 164 -6.23 1.19 5.39
CA MET A 164 -5.02 1.07 6.20
C MET A 164 -5.35 0.74 7.66
N GLY A 165 -6.33 1.42 8.25
CA GLY A 165 -6.76 1.18 9.63
C GLY A 165 -7.24 -0.26 9.84
N GLU A 166 -8.04 -0.80 8.91
CA GLU A 166 -8.50 -2.19 8.94
C GLU A 166 -7.34 -3.18 8.82
N THR A 167 -6.41 -2.92 7.91
CA THR A 167 -5.20 -3.75 7.72
C THR A 167 -4.31 -3.73 8.96
N LEU A 168 -4.02 -2.57 9.52
CA LEU A 168 -3.19 -2.43 10.72
C LEU A 168 -3.84 -3.09 11.95
N ALA A 169 -5.16 -2.96 12.12
CA ALA A 169 -5.89 -3.65 13.19
C ALA A 169 -5.83 -5.17 13.05
N GLY A 170 -5.91 -5.68 11.82
CA GLY A 170 -5.75 -7.10 11.52
C GLY A 170 -4.35 -7.61 11.85
N ILE A 171 -3.31 -6.89 11.45
CA ILE A 171 -1.91 -7.20 11.76
C ILE A 171 -1.70 -7.21 13.28
N LYS A 172 -2.15 -6.17 13.98
CA LYS A 172 -2.09 -6.09 15.45
C LYS A 172 -2.72 -7.31 16.10
N SER A 173 -3.93 -7.64 15.70
CA SER A 173 -4.67 -8.79 16.25
C SER A 173 -3.94 -10.12 16.03
N LEU A 174 -3.27 -10.31 14.90
CA LEU A 174 -2.48 -11.51 14.61
C LEU A 174 -1.20 -11.55 15.44
N ALA A 175 -0.44 -10.45 15.49
CA ALA A 175 0.80 -10.37 16.23
C ALA A 175 0.61 -10.60 17.72
N GLU A 176 -0.40 -10.00 18.34
CA GLU A 176 -0.68 -10.11 19.77
C GLU A 176 -1.26 -11.46 20.20
N ARG A 177 -1.77 -12.28 19.27
CA ARG A 177 -2.17 -13.67 19.56
C ARG A 177 -1.01 -14.66 19.42
N GLY A 178 0.04 -14.32 18.73
CA GLY A 178 1.23 -15.14 18.53
C GLY A 178 2.40 -14.78 19.46
N ALA A 179 2.21 -13.76 20.30
CA ALA A 179 3.23 -13.28 21.25
C ALA A 179 3.17 -14.00 22.59
#